data_0a0c7560fa3d2f68694109d3b466d6d9
#
_entry.id   0a0c7560fa3d2f68694109d3b466d6d9
#
_cell.length_a   1.000
_cell.length_b   1.000
_cell.length_c   1.000
_cell.angle_alpha   90.00
_cell.angle_beta   90.00
_cell.angle_gamma   90.00
#
_symmetry.space_group_name_H-M   'P 1'
#
loop_
_entity.id
_entity.type
_entity.pdbx_description
1 polymer ?
#
loop_
_entity_poly.entity_id
_entity_poly.type
_entity_poly.pdbx_seq_one_letter_code
_entity_poly.pdbx_strand_id
1 'polypeptide(L)'
;AVWKACAVLKSLKDFKGMPCYVGLDLSSGGDLTSLAIVIPHIVDGVKKYFTHTHSFIPAGRVEEHIKTDKIPYDLWIEKGLVTVTETLGGIKTDYKYILSYLKDLINEYDLKPQLICYDPHNASAFLSDLEELGMNELSVTQTARVLNDATVDFRLEILAGNVEIEGVEVGKAGNQIVVPTDPLLTWSIANAKTISNSYGEIKIDKELRTERIDPIDAIIDAWTEAMKEEYRPDINEEVNEWLEMYKKYIKGGEE
;
A
#
# COMPACT_ATOMS: atom_id res chain seq x y z
N ALA A 1 14.63 -11.71 4.98
CA ALA A 1 15.49 -10.80 5.75
C ALA A 1 15.32 -9.35 5.26
N VAL A 2 15.43 -9.09 3.97
CA VAL A 2 15.37 -7.71 3.39
C VAL A 2 14.03 -7.02 3.69
N TRP A 3 12.89 -7.70 3.47
CA TRP A 3 11.57 -7.15 3.77
C TRP A 3 11.41 -6.66 5.22
N LYS A 4 11.92 -7.42 6.19
CA LYS A 4 11.83 -7.02 7.59
C LYS A 4 12.63 -5.75 7.91
N ALA A 5 13.64 -5.43 7.11
CA ALA A 5 14.43 -4.20 7.25
C ALA A 5 13.70 -2.96 6.73
N CYS A 6 12.56 -3.11 6.03
CA CYS A 6 11.70 -2.02 5.62
C CYS A 6 10.87 -1.45 6.79
N ALA A 7 10.83 -2.11 7.95
CA ALA A 7 10.06 -1.66 9.11
C ALA A 7 10.67 -0.39 9.73
N VAL A 8 9.84 0.63 9.88
CA VAL A 8 10.20 1.94 10.46
C VAL A 8 9.24 2.31 11.58
N LEU A 9 9.67 3.16 12.50
CA LEU A 9 8.82 3.69 13.58
C LEU A 9 7.95 4.85 13.07
N LYS A 10 7.21 4.59 12.01
CA LYS A 10 6.23 5.49 11.40
C LYS A 10 4.91 4.77 11.20
N SER A 11 3.83 5.52 11.15
CA SER A 11 2.48 5.06 10.83
C SER A 11 1.78 6.07 9.93
N LEU A 12 0.56 5.81 9.48
CA LEU A 12 -0.19 6.73 8.62
C LEU A 12 -0.33 8.15 9.20
N LYS A 13 -0.36 8.31 10.52
CA LYS A 13 -0.44 9.61 11.19
C LYS A 13 0.75 10.53 10.90
N ASP A 14 1.90 9.95 10.57
CA ASP A 14 3.12 10.71 10.26
C ASP A 14 3.09 11.29 8.83
N PHE A 15 2.11 10.90 8.03
CA PHE A 15 1.90 11.30 6.64
C PHE A 15 0.62 12.12 6.43
N LYS A 16 0.14 12.78 7.49
CA LYS A 16 -1.08 13.58 7.45
C LYS A 16 -0.99 14.67 6.37
N GLY A 17 -2.05 14.75 5.54
CA GLY A 17 -2.16 15.75 4.46
C GLY A 17 -1.38 15.40 3.20
N MET A 18 -0.69 14.25 3.16
CA MET A 18 0.15 13.88 2.02
C MET A 18 -0.63 13.25 0.87
N PRO A 19 -0.20 13.46 -0.39
CA PRO A 19 -0.71 12.73 -1.54
C PRO A 19 -0.38 11.24 -1.39
N CYS A 20 -1.32 10.40 -1.84
CA CYS A 20 -1.15 8.95 -1.81
C CYS A 20 -1.81 8.29 -3.02
N TYR A 21 -1.43 7.05 -3.27
CA TYR A 21 -1.99 6.17 -4.28
C TYR A 21 -2.63 4.98 -3.59
N VAL A 22 -3.84 4.65 -4.00
CA VAL A 22 -4.60 3.54 -3.42
C VAL A 22 -4.60 2.39 -4.42
N GLY A 23 -4.32 1.18 -3.95
CA GLY A 23 -4.43 -0.04 -4.74
C GLY A 23 -5.50 -0.97 -4.18
N LEU A 24 -6.21 -1.65 -5.05
CA LEU A 24 -7.30 -2.56 -4.70
C LEU A 24 -7.17 -3.86 -5.47
N ASP A 25 -6.97 -4.94 -4.75
CA ASP A 25 -7.14 -6.30 -5.27
C ASP A 25 -8.50 -6.85 -4.79
N LEU A 26 -9.45 -6.94 -5.74
CA LEU A 26 -10.86 -7.25 -5.48
C LEU A 26 -11.18 -8.72 -5.77
N SER A 27 -11.48 -9.48 -4.75
CA SER A 27 -11.94 -10.87 -4.88
C SER A 27 -13.44 -10.96 -5.14
N SER A 28 -13.86 -11.80 -6.10
CA SER A 28 -15.28 -12.08 -6.38
C SER A 28 -15.83 -13.26 -5.62
N GLY A 29 -14.99 -14.14 -5.12
CA GLY A 29 -15.35 -15.51 -4.74
C GLY A 29 -15.28 -15.82 -3.26
N GLY A 30 -15.15 -14.85 -2.39
CA GLY A 30 -14.99 -15.08 -0.96
C GLY A 30 -13.54 -15.31 -0.54
N ASP A 31 -12.58 -15.09 -1.44
CA ASP A 31 -11.17 -14.94 -1.12
C ASP A 31 -10.90 -13.61 -0.41
N LEU A 32 -9.67 -13.42 0.03
CA LEU A 32 -9.23 -12.17 0.63
C LEU A 32 -9.34 -11.03 -0.40
N THR A 33 -9.81 -9.88 0.04
CA THR A 33 -9.77 -8.64 -0.71
C THR A 33 -8.86 -7.69 0.02
N SER A 34 -7.99 -6.98 -0.67
CA SER A 34 -7.02 -6.10 -0.02
C SER A 34 -7.01 -4.69 -0.59
N LEU A 35 -6.81 -3.73 0.31
CA LEU A 35 -6.55 -2.34 0.01
C LEU A 35 -5.12 -2.01 0.42
N ALA A 36 -4.41 -1.28 -0.43
CA ALA A 36 -3.11 -0.72 -0.12
C ALA A 36 -3.11 0.80 -0.27
N ILE A 37 -2.32 1.47 0.56
CA ILE A 37 -2.00 2.89 0.43
C ILE A 37 -0.48 3.00 0.26
N VAL A 38 -0.05 3.66 -0.80
CA VAL A 38 1.35 3.97 -1.07
C VAL A 38 1.55 5.47 -1.03
N ILE A 39 2.45 5.95 -0.18
CA ILE A 39 2.75 7.36 0.05
C ILE A 39 4.20 7.64 -0.36
N PRO A 40 4.44 8.15 -1.58
CA PRO A 40 5.76 8.65 -1.96
C PRO A 40 6.10 9.90 -1.13
N HIS A 41 7.33 9.97 -0.62
CA HIS A 41 7.81 11.12 0.15
C HIS A 41 9.34 11.23 0.04
N ILE A 42 9.89 12.35 0.48
CA ILE A 42 11.33 12.60 0.43
C ILE A 42 11.92 12.60 1.83
N VAL A 43 13.01 11.87 2.01
CA VAL A 43 13.82 11.88 3.23
C VAL A 43 15.28 12.11 2.83
N ASP A 44 15.87 13.20 3.26
CA ASP A 44 17.26 13.59 2.96
C ASP A 44 17.58 13.58 1.44
N GLY A 45 16.61 14.05 0.62
CA GLY A 45 16.74 14.10 -0.83
C GLY A 45 16.53 12.74 -1.53
N VAL A 46 16.22 11.69 -0.80
CA VAL A 46 15.94 10.36 -1.34
C VAL A 46 14.43 10.10 -1.32
N LYS A 47 13.90 9.67 -2.46
CA LYS A 47 12.49 9.26 -2.57
C LYS A 47 12.27 7.95 -1.83
N LYS A 48 11.32 7.93 -0.94
CA LYS A 48 10.88 6.76 -0.18
C LYS A 48 9.38 6.55 -0.34
N TYR A 49 8.93 5.35 -0.01
CA TYR A 49 7.53 4.95 -0.18
C TYR A 49 7.04 4.28 1.11
N PHE A 50 6.20 4.96 1.86
CA PHE A 50 5.51 4.32 2.96
C PHE A 50 4.32 3.52 2.44
N THR A 51 4.18 2.27 2.86
CA THR A 51 3.09 1.39 2.45
C THR A 51 2.28 0.93 3.65
N HIS A 52 0.95 0.97 3.50
CA HIS A 52 -0.01 0.45 4.46
C HIS A 52 -0.98 -0.48 3.73
N THR A 53 -1.35 -1.59 4.34
CA THR A 53 -2.34 -2.54 3.79
C THR A 53 -3.42 -2.86 4.80
N HIS A 54 -4.61 -3.18 4.29
CA HIS A 54 -5.70 -3.71 5.07
C HIS A 54 -6.48 -4.71 4.22
N SER A 55 -6.95 -5.78 4.84
CA SER A 55 -7.65 -6.83 4.12
C SER A 55 -9.06 -7.06 4.65
N PHE A 56 -9.91 -7.63 3.80
CA PHE A 56 -11.31 -7.91 4.09
C PHE A 56 -11.62 -9.37 3.76
N ILE A 57 -12.41 -10.01 4.59
CA ILE A 57 -12.81 -11.42 4.43
C ILE A 57 -14.30 -11.58 4.75
N PRO A 58 -15.08 -12.33 3.94
CA PRO A 58 -16.46 -12.63 4.29
C PRO A 58 -16.55 -13.52 5.55
N ALA A 59 -17.50 -13.24 6.44
CA ALA A 59 -17.66 -13.96 7.70
C ALA A 59 -17.76 -15.49 7.52
N GLY A 60 -18.50 -15.94 6.51
CA GLY A 60 -18.67 -17.36 6.22
C GLY A 60 -17.43 -18.07 5.67
N ARG A 61 -16.36 -17.33 5.39
CA ARG A 61 -15.11 -17.88 4.83
C ARG A 61 -13.97 -17.96 5.84
N VAL A 62 -14.08 -17.30 6.98
CA VAL A 62 -12.99 -17.22 7.98
C VAL A 62 -12.53 -18.60 8.43
N GLU A 63 -13.46 -19.46 8.87
CA GLU A 63 -13.10 -20.81 9.32
C GLU A 63 -12.53 -21.71 8.21
N GLU A 64 -13.04 -21.58 7.00
CA GLU A 64 -12.53 -22.29 5.83
C GLU A 64 -11.08 -21.90 5.56
N HIS A 65 -10.79 -20.59 5.52
CA HIS A 65 -9.45 -20.07 5.27
C HIS A 65 -8.45 -20.43 6.38
N ILE A 66 -8.86 -20.42 7.64
CA ILE A 66 -8.02 -20.91 8.75
C ILE A 66 -7.58 -22.36 8.51
N LYS A 67 -8.50 -23.22 8.04
CA LYS A 67 -8.23 -24.64 7.80
C LYS A 67 -7.41 -24.88 6.53
N THR A 68 -7.72 -24.18 5.46
CA THR A 68 -7.09 -24.38 4.13
C THR A 68 -5.71 -23.73 4.06
N ASP A 69 -5.61 -22.47 4.48
CA ASP A 69 -4.40 -21.68 4.37
C ASP A 69 -3.45 -21.95 5.56
N LYS A 70 -3.97 -22.53 6.65
CA LYS A 70 -3.25 -22.81 7.92
C LYS A 70 -2.68 -21.56 8.57
N ILE A 71 -3.41 -20.48 8.49
CA ILE A 71 -3.04 -19.15 8.93
C ILE A 71 -4.00 -18.67 10.02
N PRO A 72 -3.51 -17.94 11.04
CA PRO A 72 -4.31 -17.50 12.19
C PRO A 72 -5.10 -16.22 11.83
N TYR A 73 -6.10 -16.33 10.95
CA TYR A 73 -6.96 -15.19 10.58
C TYR A 73 -7.69 -14.60 11.78
N ASP A 74 -8.07 -15.43 12.74
CA ASP A 74 -8.66 -15.02 14.02
C ASP A 74 -7.78 -14.00 14.76
N LEU A 75 -6.49 -14.28 14.88
CA LEU A 75 -5.53 -13.37 15.50
C LEU A 75 -5.32 -12.09 14.67
N TRP A 76 -5.38 -12.17 13.36
CA TRP A 76 -5.24 -11.01 12.49
C TRP A 76 -6.48 -10.12 12.49
N ILE A 77 -7.66 -10.71 12.64
CA ILE A 77 -8.92 -10.01 12.87
C ILE A 77 -8.87 -9.28 14.21
N GLU A 78 -8.46 -9.98 15.28
CA GLU A 78 -8.30 -9.38 16.61
C GLU A 78 -7.32 -8.20 16.63
N LYS A 79 -6.26 -8.29 15.85
CA LYS A 79 -5.27 -7.19 15.67
C LYS A 79 -5.73 -6.06 14.77
N GLY A 80 -6.91 -6.15 14.17
CA GLY A 80 -7.43 -5.15 13.26
C GLY A 80 -6.74 -5.10 11.88
N LEU A 81 -6.03 -6.16 11.48
CA LEU A 81 -5.40 -6.27 10.16
C LEU A 81 -6.38 -6.76 9.08
N VAL A 82 -7.43 -7.42 9.50
CA VAL A 82 -8.48 -7.97 8.63
C VAL A 82 -9.85 -7.57 9.17
N THR A 83 -10.67 -7.00 8.31
CA THR A 83 -12.08 -6.71 8.61
C THR A 83 -12.96 -7.83 8.09
N VAL A 84 -13.82 -8.35 8.96
CA VAL A 84 -14.83 -9.34 8.59
C VAL A 84 -16.05 -8.62 8.01
N THR A 85 -16.49 -9.02 6.82
CA THR A 85 -17.71 -8.49 6.20
C THR A 85 -18.88 -9.44 6.42
N GLU A 86 -19.95 -8.97 7.05
CA GLU A 86 -21.08 -9.79 7.47
C GLU A 86 -22.28 -9.75 6.53
N THR A 87 -22.33 -8.73 5.66
CA THR A 87 -23.41 -8.54 4.70
C THR A 87 -23.32 -9.55 3.54
N LEU A 88 -24.28 -9.54 2.65
CA LEU A 88 -24.39 -10.47 1.50
C LEU A 88 -24.34 -11.96 1.91
N GLY A 89 -24.88 -12.29 3.10
CA GLY A 89 -24.88 -13.66 3.64
C GLY A 89 -23.52 -14.15 4.10
N GLY A 90 -22.51 -13.28 4.22
CA GLY A 90 -21.14 -13.62 4.61
C GLY A 90 -20.40 -14.51 3.62
N ILE A 91 -20.86 -14.60 2.36
CA ILE A 91 -20.30 -15.46 1.32
C ILE A 91 -19.34 -14.68 0.43
N LYS A 92 -19.62 -13.40 0.22
CA LYS A 92 -18.83 -12.49 -0.62
C LYS A 92 -18.41 -11.27 0.19
N THR A 93 -17.28 -10.69 -0.16
CA THR A 93 -16.85 -9.41 0.40
C THR A 93 -17.84 -8.32 0.02
N ASP A 94 -18.32 -7.59 1.01
CA ASP A 94 -19.11 -6.38 0.77
C ASP A 94 -18.17 -5.19 0.61
N TYR A 95 -18.11 -4.64 -0.57
CA TYR A 95 -17.21 -3.54 -0.93
C TYR A 95 -17.51 -2.23 -0.18
N LYS A 96 -18.71 -2.09 0.41
CA LYS A 96 -19.03 -0.95 1.28
C LYS A 96 -18.10 -0.86 2.50
N TYR A 97 -17.63 -2.00 3.01
CA TYR A 97 -16.64 -2.02 4.09
C TYR A 97 -15.30 -1.42 3.63
N ILE A 98 -14.88 -1.71 2.40
CA ILE A 98 -13.65 -1.17 1.82
C ILE A 98 -13.75 0.35 1.69
N LEU A 99 -14.88 0.83 1.15
CA LEU A 99 -15.14 2.28 0.99
C LEU A 99 -15.22 3.00 2.33
N SER A 100 -15.90 2.39 3.32
CA SER A 100 -15.96 2.95 4.68
C SER A 100 -14.56 3.08 5.27
N TYR A 101 -13.77 2.01 5.20
CA TYR A 101 -12.40 2.00 5.69
C TYR A 101 -11.53 3.06 5.02
N LEU A 102 -11.59 3.17 3.69
CA LEU A 102 -10.85 4.19 2.95
C LEU A 102 -11.28 5.62 3.34
N LYS A 103 -12.59 5.87 3.48
CA LYS A 103 -13.12 7.16 3.96
C LYS A 103 -12.62 7.49 5.35
N ASP A 104 -12.63 6.51 6.25
CA ASP A 104 -12.18 6.70 7.62
C ASP A 104 -10.68 7.07 7.66
N LEU A 105 -9.83 6.40 6.88
CA LEU A 105 -8.41 6.75 6.76
C LEU A 105 -8.19 8.15 6.18
N ILE A 106 -8.93 8.51 5.12
CA ILE A 106 -8.86 9.83 4.52
C ILE A 106 -9.23 10.91 5.53
N ASN A 107 -10.32 10.70 6.28
CA ASN A 107 -10.79 11.67 7.26
C ASN A 107 -9.85 11.77 8.48
N GLU A 108 -9.34 10.65 8.99
CA GLU A 108 -8.49 10.61 10.18
C GLU A 108 -7.12 11.20 9.91
N TYR A 109 -6.52 10.87 8.76
CA TYR A 109 -5.14 11.26 8.42
C TYR A 109 -5.07 12.36 7.37
N ASP A 110 -6.22 12.93 6.94
CA ASP A 110 -6.29 13.95 5.89
C ASP A 110 -5.53 13.55 4.61
N LEU A 111 -5.51 12.26 4.28
CA LEU A 111 -4.82 11.74 3.10
C LEU A 111 -5.41 12.33 1.82
N LYS A 112 -4.58 12.49 0.79
CA LYS A 112 -4.96 13.05 -0.51
C LYS A 112 -4.80 12.00 -1.62
N PRO A 113 -5.76 11.06 -1.78
CA PRO A 113 -5.70 10.08 -2.86
C PRO A 113 -5.64 10.76 -4.22
N GLN A 114 -4.60 10.45 -4.98
CA GLN A 114 -4.41 10.94 -6.34
C GLN A 114 -5.12 10.06 -7.36
N LEU A 115 -4.96 8.74 -7.17
CA LEU A 115 -5.58 7.70 -7.99
C LEU A 115 -5.93 6.50 -7.13
N ILE A 116 -7.02 5.82 -7.51
CA ILE A 116 -7.37 4.49 -7.04
C ILE A 116 -7.10 3.52 -8.19
N CYS A 117 -6.10 2.67 -8.02
CA CYS A 117 -5.65 1.68 -8.99
C CYS A 117 -6.25 0.31 -8.64
N TYR A 118 -6.88 -0.37 -9.58
CA TYR A 118 -7.58 -1.63 -9.30
C TYR A 118 -7.52 -2.61 -10.47
N ASP A 119 -7.56 -3.91 -10.16
CA ASP A 119 -7.82 -4.93 -11.18
C ASP A 119 -9.25 -4.78 -11.72
N PRO A 120 -9.45 -4.57 -13.04
CA PRO A 120 -10.78 -4.47 -13.62
C PRO A 120 -11.61 -5.75 -13.46
N HIS A 121 -10.97 -6.89 -13.18
CA HIS A 121 -11.69 -8.12 -12.90
C HIS A 121 -12.42 -7.99 -11.56
N ASN A 122 -13.75 -8.15 -11.55
CA ASN A 122 -14.63 -7.99 -10.37
C ASN A 122 -14.94 -6.55 -9.92
N ALA A 123 -14.39 -5.52 -10.55
CA ALA A 123 -14.56 -4.14 -10.10
C ALA A 123 -15.91 -3.49 -10.47
N SER A 124 -16.67 -4.04 -11.41
CA SER A 124 -17.85 -3.37 -11.99
C SER A 124 -18.92 -2.91 -10.97
N ALA A 125 -19.12 -3.68 -9.90
CA ALA A 125 -20.06 -3.31 -8.84
C ALA A 125 -19.51 -2.22 -7.89
N PHE A 126 -18.20 -2.02 -7.88
CA PHE A 126 -17.50 -1.09 -7.00
C PHE A 126 -17.29 0.28 -7.65
N LEU A 127 -17.26 0.34 -8.98
CA LEU A 127 -16.96 1.56 -9.73
C LEU A 127 -17.99 2.65 -9.50
N SER A 128 -19.28 2.31 -9.48
CA SER A 128 -20.34 3.29 -9.22
C SER A 128 -20.20 3.94 -7.83
N ASP A 129 -19.75 3.19 -6.85
CA ASP A 129 -19.53 3.67 -5.49
C ASP A 129 -18.28 4.58 -5.42
N LEU A 130 -17.25 4.30 -6.23
CA LEU A 130 -16.06 5.17 -6.36
C LEU A 130 -16.39 6.48 -7.05
N GLU A 131 -17.18 6.46 -8.13
CA GLU A 131 -17.64 7.67 -8.82
C GLU A 131 -18.40 8.60 -7.88
N GLU A 132 -19.26 8.05 -6.98
CA GLU A 132 -19.96 8.82 -5.96
C GLU A 132 -19.02 9.54 -4.98
N LEU A 133 -17.80 9.00 -4.78
CA LEU A 133 -16.77 9.61 -3.94
C LEU A 133 -16.02 10.75 -4.64
N GLY A 134 -16.20 10.90 -5.95
CA GLY A 134 -15.48 11.89 -6.76
C GLY A 134 -13.97 11.63 -6.82
N MET A 135 -13.53 10.38 -6.64
CA MET A 135 -12.14 9.98 -6.71
C MET A 135 -11.75 9.59 -8.13
N ASN A 136 -10.54 9.94 -8.54
CA ASN A 136 -9.99 9.49 -9.80
C ASN A 136 -9.62 8.01 -9.70
N GLU A 137 -9.93 7.24 -10.73
CA GLU A 137 -9.70 5.82 -10.79
C GLU A 137 -8.89 5.40 -12.02
N LEU A 138 -8.16 4.31 -11.91
CA LEU A 138 -7.37 3.72 -12.98
C LEU A 138 -7.45 2.19 -12.93
N SER A 139 -7.94 1.58 -14.02
CA SER A 139 -7.88 0.13 -14.15
C SER A 139 -6.48 -0.34 -14.51
N VAL A 140 -5.97 -1.33 -13.77
CA VAL A 140 -4.65 -1.94 -13.95
C VAL A 140 -4.83 -3.37 -14.43
N THR A 141 -4.56 -3.62 -15.71
CA THR A 141 -4.67 -4.97 -16.27
C THR A 141 -3.59 -5.89 -15.73
N GLN A 142 -3.98 -7.04 -15.19
CA GLN A 142 -3.12 -7.99 -14.48
C GLN A 142 -2.25 -8.85 -15.41
N THR A 143 -1.58 -8.22 -16.38
CA THR A 143 -0.64 -8.87 -17.29
C THR A 143 0.81 -8.54 -16.94
N ALA A 144 1.74 -9.45 -17.24
CA ALA A 144 3.16 -9.19 -17.05
C ALA A 144 3.62 -7.92 -17.79
N ARG A 145 3.06 -7.65 -18.96
CA ARG A 145 3.37 -6.44 -19.73
C ARG A 145 3.03 -5.13 -18.99
N VAL A 146 1.89 -5.09 -18.32
CA VAL A 146 1.43 -3.88 -17.59
C VAL A 146 2.14 -3.74 -16.26
N LEU A 147 2.32 -4.87 -15.55
CA LEU A 147 2.86 -4.88 -14.19
C LEU A 147 4.39 -4.96 -14.13
N ASN A 148 5.08 -5.14 -15.27
CA ASN A 148 6.52 -5.33 -15.32
C ASN A 148 7.27 -4.24 -14.57
N ASP A 149 7.05 -2.99 -14.97
CA ASP A 149 7.82 -1.86 -14.45
C ASP A 149 7.57 -1.65 -12.95
N ALA A 150 6.31 -1.74 -12.52
CA ALA A 150 5.96 -1.66 -11.10
C ALA A 150 6.57 -2.80 -10.28
N THR A 151 6.58 -4.03 -10.81
CA THR A 151 7.14 -5.20 -10.12
C THR A 151 8.67 -5.09 -10.00
N VAL A 152 9.35 -4.65 -11.06
CA VAL A 152 10.80 -4.45 -11.06
C VAL A 152 11.19 -3.33 -10.12
N ASP A 153 10.53 -2.18 -10.24
CA ASP A 153 10.81 -0.99 -9.45
C ASP A 153 10.58 -1.24 -7.95
N PHE A 154 9.42 -1.78 -7.58
CA PHE A 154 9.13 -2.15 -6.18
C PHE A 154 10.20 -3.06 -5.58
N ARG A 155 10.64 -4.07 -6.33
CA ARG A 155 11.71 -4.96 -5.89
C ARG A 155 13.03 -4.23 -5.68
N LEU A 156 13.39 -3.33 -6.59
CA LEU A 156 14.63 -2.55 -6.49
C LEU A 156 14.56 -1.58 -5.30
N GLU A 157 13.42 -0.92 -5.08
CA GLU A 157 13.23 0.00 -3.98
C GLU A 157 13.24 -0.72 -2.61
N ILE A 158 12.73 -1.96 -2.51
CA ILE A 158 12.93 -2.79 -1.32
C ILE A 158 14.42 -3.07 -1.08
N LEU A 159 15.17 -3.42 -2.12
CA LEU A 159 16.61 -3.72 -2.02
C LEU A 159 17.42 -2.48 -1.67
N ALA A 160 17.00 -1.31 -2.15
CA ALA A 160 17.62 -0.03 -1.84
C ALA A 160 17.27 0.50 -0.43
N GLY A 161 16.29 -0.11 0.26
CA GLY A 161 15.82 0.34 1.57
C GLY A 161 14.93 1.59 1.49
N ASN A 162 14.27 1.81 0.37
CA ASN A 162 13.39 2.95 0.13
C ASN A 162 11.91 2.65 0.36
N VAL A 163 11.53 1.37 0.51
CA VAL A 163 10.18 0.98 0.95
C VAL A 163 10.13 1.01 2.46
N GLU A 164 9.12 1.66 3.01
CA GLU A 164 8.87 1.76 4.44
C GLU A 164 7.51 1.11 4.78
N ILE A 165 7.47 0.36 5.87
CA ILE A 165 6.26 -0.22 6.45
C ILE A 165 6.21 0.07 7.93
N GLU A 166 5.02 0.14 8.49
CA GLU A 166 4.86 0.34 9.93
C GLU A 166 5.53 -0.76 10.73
N GLY A 167 6.31 -0.35 11.72
CA GLY A 167 7.04 -1.20 12.61
C GLY A 167 6.91 -0.79 14.07
N VAL A 168 7.24 -1.71 14.94
CA VAL A 168 7.29 -1.51 16.38
C VAL A 168 8.64 -1.96 16.91
N GLU A 169 9.14 -1.21 17.89
CA GLU A 169 10.38 -1.53 18.58
C GLU A 169 10.16 -2.70 19.54
N VAL A 170 10.97 -3.74 19.42
CA VAL A 170 10.94 -4.91 20.32
C VAL A 170 12.34 -5.20 20.83
N GLY A 171 12.43 -5.77 22.05
CA GLY A 171 13.69 -6.13 22.68
C GLY A 171 13.91 -5.42 24.02
N LYS A 172 15.07 -5.66 24.61
CA LYS A 172 15.49 -5.01 25.87
C LYS A 172 16.27 -3.74 25.57
N ALA A 173 16.26 -2.78 26.51
CA ALA A 173 17.04 -1.56 26.40
C ALA A 173 18.51 -1.85 26.00
N GLY A 174 18.98 -1.20 24.95
CA GLY A 174 20.33 -1.39 24.39
C GLY A 174 20.45 -2.52 23.34
N ASN A 175 19.38 -3.30 23.11
CA ASN A 175 19.34 -4.32 22.04
C ASN A 175 17.91 -4.37 21.44
N GLN A 176 17.45 -3.24 20.98
CA GLN A 176 16.12 -3.07 20.36
C GLN A 176 16.23 -3.20 18.86
N ILE A 177 15.21 -3.82 18.26
CA ILE A 177 15.05 -3.94 16.80
C ILE A 177 13.65 -3.50 16.42
N VAL A 178 13.50 -2.93 15.23
CA VAL A 178 12.19 -2.62 14.66
C VAL A 178 11.71 -3.81 13.84
N VAL A 179 10.48 -4.23 14.10
CA VAL A 179 9.85 -5.35 13.38
C VAL A 179 8.52 -4.89 12.77
N PRO A 180 8.12 -5.45 11.61
CA PRO A 180 6.83 -5.14 10.99
C PRO A 180 5.66 -5.42 11.94
N THR A 181 4.69 -4.51 11.97
CA THR A 181 3.43 -4.70 12.72
C THR A 181 2.41 -5.54 11.96
N ASP A 182 2.55 -5.66 10.63
CA ASP A 182 1.66 -6.42 9.75
C ASP A 182 2.24 -7.79 9.36
N PRO A 183 1.89 -8.87 10.09
CA PRO A 183 2.30 -10.23 9.73
C PRO A 183 1.57 -10.75 8.48
N LEU A 184 0.36 -10.25 8.14
CA LEU A 184 -0.37 -10.66 6.94
C LEU A 184 0.36 -10.18 5.69
N LEU A 185 0.76 -8.91 5.64
CA LEU A 185 1.58 -8.39 4.54
C LEU A 185 2.93 -9.12 4.45
N THR A 186 3.57 -9.38 5.58
CA THR A 186 4.85 -10.12 5.63
C THR A 186 4.69 -11.54 5.06
N TRP A 187 3.59 -12.22 5.37
CA TRP A 187 3.27 -13.53 4.83
C TRP A 187 2.94 -13.48 3.33
N SER A 188 2.16 -12.48 2.90
CA SER A 188 1.82 -12.24 1.50
C SER A 188 3.07 -12.06 0.63
N ILE A 189 4.02 -11.24 1.07
CA ILE A 189 5.32 -11.06 0.39
C ILE A 189 6.11 -12.37 0.30
N ALA A 190 6.07 -13.20 1.35
CA ALA A 190 6.76 -14.48 1.34
C ALA A 190 6.18 -15.49 0.34
N ASN A 191 4.89 -15.38 0.04
CA ASN A 191 4.17 -16.20 -0.92
C ASN A 191 4.35 -15.71 -2.37
N ALA A 192 4.65 -14.42 -2.55
CA ALA A 192 4.77 -13.82 -3.87
C ALA A 192 6.00 -14.36 -4.61
N LYS A 193 5.79 -14.83 -5.82
CA LYS A 193 6.83 -15.28 -6.74
C LYS A 193 6.78 -14.48 -8.03
N THR A 194 7.90 -14.30 -8.66
CA THR A 194 7.98 -13.66 -9.96
C THR A 194 7.77 -14.70 -11.06
N ILE A 195 6.84 -14.45 -11.94
CA ILE A 195 6.67 -15.19 -13.19
C ILE A 195 6.99 -14.29 -14.37
N SER A 196 7.47 -14.88 -15.47
CA SER A 196 7.81 -14.14 -16.68
C SER A 196 7.03 -14.65 -17.88
N ASN A 197 6.73 -13.75 -18.80
CA ASN A 197 6.22 -14.10 -20.12
C ASN A 197 7.36 -14.39 -21.12
N SER A 198 7.01 -14.70 -22.37
CA SER A 198 7.99 -15.00 -23.43
C SER A 198 8.89 -13.82 -23.82
N TYR A 199 8.55 -12.61 -23.42
CA TYR A 199 9.33 -11.39 -23.67
C TYR A 199 10.24 -11.01 -22.51
N GLY A 200 10.24 -11.81 -21.41
CA GLY A 200 11.01 -11.52 -20.20
C GLY A 200 10.38 -10.50 -19.27
N GLU A 201 9.16 -10.01 -19.58
CA GLU A 201 8.41 -9.14 -18.69
C GLU A 201 7.87 -9.96 -17.51
N ILE A 202 7.93 -9.38 -16.31
CA ILE A 202 7.58 -10.07 -15.07
C ILE A 202 6.36 -9.47 -14.38
N LYS A 203 5.68 -10.31 -13.61
CA LYS A 203 4.70 -9.91 -12.59
C LYS A 203 4.83 -10.84 -11.38
N ILE A 204 4.22 -10.47 -10.27
CA ILE A 204 4.06 -11.41 -9.14
C ILE A 204 2.91 -12.38 -9.40
N ASP A 205 3.02 -13.56 -8.83
CA ASP A 205 1.98 -14.59 -8.82
C ASP A 205 2.19 -15.50 -7.60
N LYS A 206 1.23 -16.35 -7.30
CA LYS A 206 1.29 -17.37 -6.25
C LYS A 206 1.57 -18.75 -6.84
N GLU A 207 2.30 -19.58 -6.11
CA GLU A 207 2.56 -20.96 -6.55
C GLU A 207 1.38 -21.88 -6.24
N LEU A 208 0.78 -21.72 -5.06
CA LEU A 208 -0.32 -22.53 -4.58
C LEU A 208 -1.60 -21.70 -4.44
N ARG A 209 -2.74 -22.32 -4.66
CA ARG A 209 -4.05 -21.66 -4.49
C ARG A 209 -4.35 -21.24 -3.04
N THR A 210 -3.68 -21.86 -2.08
CA THR A 210 -3.79 -21.52 -0.64
C THR A 210 -2.85 -20.40 -0.21
N GLU A 211 -1.96 -19.97 -1.07
CA GLU A 211 -1.12 -18.80 -0.86
C GLU A 211 -1.89 -17.55 -1.23
N ARG A 212 -1.91 -16.58 -0.32
CA ARG A 212 -2.56 -15.28 -0.55
C ARG A 212 -1.50 -14.23 -0.81
N ILE A 213 -1.66 -13.54 -1.92
CA ILE A 213 -0.80 -12.43 -2.31
C ILE A 213 -1.58 -11.13 -2.47
N ASP A 214 -2.85 -11.13 -2.12
CA ASP A 214 -3.80 -10.02 -2.27
C ASP A 214 -3.26 -8.70 -1.67
N PRO A 215 -2.63 -8.65 -0.47
CA PRO A 215 -2.03 -7.43 0.05
C PRO A 215 -0.89 -6.88 -0.81
N ILE A 216 -0.02 -7.76 -1.35
CA ILE A 216 1.07 -7.31 -2.21
C ILE A 216 0.60 -6.99 -3.62
N ASP A 217 -0.41 -7.68 -4.15
CA ASP A 217 -1.04 -7.33 -5.44
C ASP A 217 -1.64 -5.92 -5.37
N ALA A 218 -2.36 -5.59 -4.28
CA ALA A 218 -2.87 -4.25 -4.05
C ALA A 218 -1.74 -3.20 -3.98
N ILE A 219 -0.59 -3.49 -3.37
CA ILE A 219 0.56 -2.59 -3.39
C ILE A 219 1.07 -2.39 -4.81
N ILE A 220 1.23 -3.46 -5.60
CA ILE A 220 1.72 -3.36 -6.97
C ILE A 220 0.77 -2.55 -7.85
N ASP A 221 -0.55 -2.69 -7.68
CA ASP A 221 -1.52 -1.88 -8.40
C ASP A 221 -1.33 -0.37 -8.11
N ALA A 222 -1.22 0.02 -6.83
CA ALA A 222 -0.91 1.40 -6.46
C ALA A 222 0.46 1.84 -6.96
N TRP A 223 1.44 0.93 -6.96
CA TRP A 223 2.83 1.21 -7.34
C TRP A 223 2.96 1.60 -8.80
N THR A 224 2.08 1.11 -9.69
CA THR A 224 2.07 1.49 -11.12
C THR A 224 2.05 3.00 -11.33
N GLU A 225 1.46 3.74 -10.40
CA GLU A 225 1.36 5.20 -10.45
C GLU A 225 2.24 5.89 -9.41
N ALA A 226 2.34 5.34 -8.20
CA ALA A 226 3.15 5.92 -7.12
C ALA A 226 4.63 6.07 -7.51
N MET A 227 5.18 5.13 -8.28
CA MET A 227 6.57 5.20 -8.75
C MET A 227 6.82 6.39 -9.69
N LYS A 228 5.79 6.88 -10.38
CA LYS A 228 5.86 7.99 -11.33
C LYS A 228 5.78 9.36 -10.66
N GLU A 229 5.43 9.41 -9.38
CA GLU A 229 5.37 10.67 -8.63
C GLU A 229 6.72 11.36 -8.68
N GLU A 230 6.75 12.55 -9.26
CA GLU A 230 7.93 13.39 -9.28
C GLU A 230 7.89 14.33 -8.08
N TYR A 231 8.98 14.37 -7.31
CA TYR A 231 9.12 15.39 -6.29
C TYR A 231 9.24 16.76 -6.97
N ARG A 232 8.22 17.56 -6.76
CA ARG A 232 8.28 19.00 -7.07
C ARG A 232 8.38 19.71 -5.73
N PRO A 233 9.52 20.36 -5.42
CA PRO A 233 9.60 21.21 -4.25
C PRO A 233 8.44 22.22 -4.31
N ASP A 234 7.80 22.44 -3.16
CA ASP A 234 6.74 23.47 -3.09
C ASP A 234 7.34 24.78 -3.61
N ILE A 235 6.69 25.38 -4.61
CA ILE A 235 7.11 26.67 -5.17
C ILE A 235 7.29 27.70 -4.04
N ASN A 236 6.53 27.59 -2.96
CA ASN A 236 6.67 28.43 -1.77
C ASN A 236 7.98 28.14 -1.00
N GLU A 237 8.45 26.90 -0.94
CA GLU A 237 9.76 26.59 -0.33
C GLU A 237 10.90 27.15 -1.18
N GLU A 238 10.88 26.94 -2.49
CA GLU A 238 11.88 27.51 -3.40
C GLU A 238 11.89 29.03 -3.36
N VAL A 239 10.72 29.67 -3.34
CA VAL A 239 10.58 31.13 -3.21
C VAL A 239 11.09 31.61 -1.85
N ASN A 240 10.81 30.90 -0.77
CA ASN A 240 11.30 31.25 0.56
C ASN A 240 12.82 31.08 0.68
N GLU A 241 13.41 30.01 0.15
CA GLU A 241 14.85 29.81 0.10
C GLU A 241 15.53 30.90 -0.74
N TRP A 242 14.94 31.25 -1.90
CA TRP A 242 15.43 32.33 -2.73
C TRP A 242 15.32 33.68 -2.01
N LEU A 243 14.23 33.96 -1.30
CA LEU A 243 14.05 35.18 -0.51
C LEU A 243 15.07 35.28 0.62
N GLU A 244 15.36 34.19 1.31
CA GLU A 244 16.36 34.16 2.39
C GLU A 244 17.79 34.36 1.83
N MET A 245 18.10 33.77 0.70
CA MET A 245 19.36 33.97 0.00
C MET A 245 19.52 35.43 -0.48
N TYR A 246 18.45 36.02 -1.02
CA TYR A 246 18.40 37.42 -1.44
C TYR A 246 18.57 38.42 -0.30
N LYS A 247 17.89 38.15 0.85
CA LYS A 247 18.07 38.94 2.09
C LYS A 247 19.51 38.90 2.59
N LYS A 248 20.18 37.75 2.54
CA LYS A 248 21.61 37.62 2.90
C LYS A 248 22.51 38.44 1.97
N TYR A 249 22.19 38.41 0.66
CA TYR A 249 22.96 39.16 -0.35
C TYR A 249 22.85 40.67 -0.15
N ILE A 250 21.65 41.19 0.14
CA ILE A 250 21.46 42.63 0.41
C ILE A 250 22.15 43.06 1.71
N LYS A 251 22.06 42.25 2.79
CA LYS A 251 22.70 42.58 4.06
C LYS A 251 24.24 42.50 4.05
N GLY A 252 24.82 41.72 3.13
CA GLY A 252 26.26 41.60 2.94
C GLY A 252 26.88 42.67 2.02
N GLY A 253 26.06 43.54 1.45
CA GLY A 253 26.50 44.66 0.61
C GLY A 253 26.56 46.03 1.29
N GLU A 254 26.32 46.07 2.60
CA GLU A 254 26.40 47.30 3.43
C GLU A 254 27.65 47.36 4.33
N GLU A 255 28.74 46.63 4.03
CA GLU A 255 30.03 46.77 4.68
C GLU A 255 31.06 47.44 3.73
#